data_241e2c5366f71e06443486f1ef8ca744
#
_entry.id   241e2c5366f71e06443486f1ef8ca744
#
_cell.length_a   1.000
_cell.length_b   1.000
_cell.length_c   1.000
_cell.angle_alpha   90.00
_cell.angle_beta   90.00
_cell.angle_gamma   90.00
#
_symmetry.space_group_name_H-M   'P 1'
#
loop_
_entity.id
_entity.type
_entity.pdbx_description
1 polymer ?
#
loop_
_entity_poly.entity_id
_entity_poly.type
_entity_poly.pdbx_seq_one_letter_code
_entity_poly.pdbx_strand_id
1 'polypeptide(L)'
;MAGKPAVESKPAGPGLPRKPTPGAPSTAEHPVYGRDEIQRILAERESWTAGELAETLARSPRRRKVFQTDSGIPVPDVLDPASRPQEDYRRDIGYPGRYPFTRGPQATMYRGRLWTMRQFAGFGSPEDTNARFKYLLAHGMTGLSTAFDMPALMGYDADHPLSRGEVGKEGVAVSTLKDFEILFDGIPLGDVTTSMTINASAVVALAMYVAVGEKQGVPRARLGGTIQADMLKEYIAQKEWIVPPRPAVKMVVDMIEFCAKEMPRWNPVSISGYHIREAGATA
;
A
#
# COMPACT_ATOMS: atom_id res chain seq x y z
N MET A 1 -45.44 -23.20 -16.30
CA MET A 1 -44.74 -21.89 -16.38
C MET A 1 -44.57 -21.40 -14.95
N ALA A 2 -43.40 -21.59 -14.38
CA ALA A 2 -43.10 -21.15 -13.00
C ALA A 2 -42.23 -19.90 -13.10
N GLY A 3 -42.72 -18.77 -12.57
CA GLY A 3 -42.03 -17.49 -12.58
C GLY A 3 -40.78 -17.50 -11.67
N LYS A 4 -39.67 -16.94 -12.18
CA LYS A 4 -38.47 -16.69 -11.38
C LYS A 4 -38.78 -15.61 -10.34
N PRO A 5 -38.30 -15.73 -9.09
CA PRO A 5 -38.43 -14.67 -8.11
C PRO A 5 -37.52 -13.48 -8.50
N ALA A 6 -38.04 -12.28 -8.35
CA ALA A 6 -37.32 -11.03 -8.53
C ALA A 6 -36.21 -10.89 -7.49
N VAL A 7 -34.99 -10.59 -7.96
CA VAL A 7 -33.86 -10.24 -7.10
C VAL A 7 -34.09 -8.81 -6.62
N GLU A 8 -34.42 -8.64 -5.34
CA GLU A 8 -34.42 -7.33 -4.71
C GLU A 8 -32.97 -6.74 -4.70
N SER A 9 -32.83 -5.64 -5.40
CA SER A 9 -31.57 -4.85 -5.37
C SER A 9 -31.43 -4.19 -4.00
N LYS A 10 -30.38 -4.52 -3.27
CA LYS A 10 -30.00 -3.77 -2.06
C LYS A 10 -29.82 -2.29 -2.40
N PRO A 11 -30.27 -1.36 -1.53
CA PRO A 11 -30.07 0.06 -1.75
C PRO A 11 -28.56 0.37 -1.82
N ALA A 12 -28.15 1.14 -2.82
CA ALA A 12 -26.80 1.64 -2.94
C ALA A 12 -26.44 2.42 -1.66
N GLY A 13 -25.31 2.07 -1.06
CA GLY A 13 -24.77 2.80 0.07
C GLY A 13 -24.55 4.27 -0.28
N PRO A 14 -24.44 5.18 0.70
CA PRO A 14 -24.27 6.61 0.44
C PRO A 14 -23.07 6.83 -0.48
N GLY A 15 -23.33 7.35 -1.67
CA GLY A 15 -22.30 7.65 -2.68
C GLY A 15 -21.22 8.56 -2.09
N LEU A 16 -19.96 8.25 -2.40
CA LEU A 16 -18.84 9.10 -2.03
C LEU A 16 -19.12 10.56 -2.48
N PRO A 17 -18.90 11.56 -1.62
CA PRO A 17 -19.09 12.95 -2.01
C PRO A 17 -18.18 13.28 -3.21
N ARG A 18 -18.76 13.85 -4.26
CA ARG A 18 -18.01 14.27 -5.46
C ARG A 18 -16.96 15.31 -5.05
N LYS A 19 -15.73 15.15 -5.54
CA LYS A 19 -14.70 16.19 -5.44
C LYS A 19 -15.24 17.50 -6.02
N PRO A 20 -15.05 18.64 -5.33
CA PRO A 20 -15.34 19.93 -5.95
C PRO A 20 -14.45 20.13 -7.18
N THR A 21 -15.04 20.65 -8.25
CA THR A 21 -14.33 20.96 -9.49
C THR A 21 -13.24 22.00 -9.21
N PRO A 22 -11.99 21.82 -9.65
CA PRO A 22 -10.97 22.85 -9.49
C PRO A 22 -11.39 24.12 -10.22
N GLY A 23 -11.52 25.25 -9.50
CA GLY A 23 -11.78 26.56 -10.12
C GLY A 23 -12.99 27.35 -9.61
N ALA A 24 -13.88 26.77 -8.79
CA ALA A 24 -14.92 27.58 -8.14
C ALA A 24 -14.34 28.28 -6.90
N PRO A 25 -14.53 29.60 -6.71
CA PRO A 25 -14.15 30.26 -5.47
C PRO A 25 -14.99 29.68 -4.34
N SER A 26 -14.42 28.78 -3.57
CA SER A 26 -15.05 28.20 -2.38
C SER A 26 -14.97 29.23 -1.28
N THR A 27 -16.12 29.82 -0.92
CA THR A 27 -16.25 30.52 0.36
C THR A 27 -16.26 29.43 1.44
N ALA A 28 -15.24 29.41 2.29
CA ALA A 28 -15.22 28.52 3.44
C ALA A 28 -16.39 28.87 4.36
N GLU A 29 -17.30 27.92 4.60
CA GLU A 29 -18.42 28.12 5.53
C GLU A 29 -17.93 28.17 6.97
N HIS A 30 -16.86 27.45 7.29
CA HIS A 30 -16.28 27.33 8.63
C HIS A 30 -14.75 27.37 8.56
N PRO A 31 -14.12 28.52 8.27
CA PRO A 31 -12.67 28.63 8.17
C PRO A 31 -11.99 28.29 9.50
N VAL A 32 -10.83 27.67 9.42
CA VAL A 32 -10.03 27.31 10.60
C VAL A 32 -9.52 28.58 11.30
N TYR A 33 -9.16 29.58 10.52
CA TYR A 33 -8.70 30.88 11.01
C TYR A 33 -9.60 31.99 10.50
N GLY A 34 -9.89 32.98 11.37
CA GLY A 34 -10.62 34.17 11.01
C GLY A 34 -9.84 35.06 10.03
N ARG A 35 -10.53 35.90 9.26
CA ARG A 35 -9.89 36.79 8.29
C ARG A 35 -8.86 37.71 8.93
N ASP A 36 -9.18 38.28 10.11
CA ASP A 36 -8.28 39.20 10.82
C ASP A 36 -7.00 38.48 11.27
N GLU A 37 -7.10 37.21 11.68
CA GLU A 37 -5.94 36.42 12.04
C GLU A 37 -5.06 36.11 10.84
N ILE A 38 -5.65 35.76 9.71
CA ILE A 38 -4.90 35.58 8.46
C ILE A 38 -4.17 36.88 8.05
N GLN A 39 -4.80 38.04 8.22
CA GLN A 39 -4.14 39.33 7.92
C GLN A 39 -2.95 39.61 8.86
N ARG A 40 -3.06 39.26 10.16
CA ARG A 40 -1.94 39.37 11.11
C ARG A 40 -0.78 38.45 10.70
N ILE A 41 -1.07 37.19 10.39
CA ILE A 41 -0.06 36.22 9.94
C ILE A 41 0.65 36.72 8.67
N LEU A 42 -0.09 37.28 7.72
CA LEU A 42 0.50 37.87 6.51
C LEU A 42 1.46 39.02 6.85
N ALA A 43 1.04 39.94 7.72
CA ALA A 43 1.87 41.07 8.15
C ALA A 43 3.15 40.59 8.91
N GLU A 44 3.00 39.60 9.78
CA GLU A 44 4.15 39.00 10.47
C GLU A 44 5.11 38.30 9.50
N ARG A 45 4.60 37.58 8.50
CA ARG A 45 5.43 36.94 7.47
C ARG A 45 6.17 37.97 6.62
N GLU A 46 5.53 39.10 6.28
CA GLU A 46 6.20 40.17 5.56
C GLU A 46 7.31 40.80 6.41
N SER A 47 7.06 41.07 7.69
CA SER A 47 8.06 41.57 8.63
C SER A 47 9.26 40.61 8.78
N TRP A 48 8.97 39.33 9.02
CA TRP A 48 9.99 38.30 9.10
C TRP A 48 10.81 38.15 7.80
N THR A 49 10.15 38.24 6.65
CA THR A 49 10.83 38.17 5.36
C THR A 49 11.78 39.34 5.13
N ALA A 50 11.35 40.55 5.48
CA ALA A 50 12.13 41.76 5.34
C ALA A 50 13.23 41.91 6.40
N GLY A 51 13.03 41.35 7.58
CA GLY A 51 13.98 41.37 8.70
C GLY A 51 14.84 40.11 8.76
N GLU A 52 14.47 39.17 9.60
CA GLU A 52 15.29 38.00 10.00
C GLU A 52 15.73 37.13 8.81
N LEU A 53 14.83 36.91 7.84
CA LEU A 53 15.17 36.12 6.66
C LEU A 53 16.17 36.87 5.78
N ALA A 54 15.91 38.15 5.50
CA ALA A 54 16.80 38.97 4.66
C ALA A 54 18.18 39.10 5.27
N GLU A 55 18.27 39.39 6.59
CA GLU A 55 19.56 39.45 7.31
C GLU A 55 20.32 38.11 7.28
N THR A 56 19.60 37.01 7.45
CA THR A 56 20.20 35.68 7.39
C THR A 56 20.74 35.38 5.99
N LEU A 57 19.98 35.69 4.96
CA LEU A 57 20.38 35.45 3.57
C LEU A 57 21.52 36.36 3.11
N ALA A 58 21.67 37.56 3.69
CA ALA A 58 22.79 38.42 3.45
C ALA A 58 24.12 37.82 3.96
N ARG A 59 24.07 37.09 5.08
CA ARG A 59 25.23 36.42 5.69
C ARG A 59 25.47 35.02 5.13
N SER A 60 24.37 34.29 4.81
CA SER A 60 24.40 32.91 4.32
C SER A 60 23.39 32.75 3.18
N PRO A 61 23.82 32.95 1.94
CA PRO A 61 22.93 32.84 0.78
C PRO A 61 22.33 31.45 0.61
N ARG A 62 21.17 31.37 -0.02
CA ARG A 62 20.56 30.09 -0.36
C ARG A 62 21.51 29.24 -1.19
N ARG A 63 21.61 27.94 -0.85
CA ARG A 63 22.43 26.95 -1.59
C ARG A 63 21.95 26.71 -3.04
N ARG A 64 20.70 27.08 -3.37
CA ARG A 64 20.08 26.98 -4.70
C ARG A 64 19.24 28.21 -4.97
N LYS A 65 19.07 28.57 -6.25
CA LYS A 65 18.20 29.67 -6.66
C LYS A 65 16.71 29.31 -6.54
N VAL A 66 16.37 28.04 -6.78
CA VAL A 66 15.00 27.52 -6.76
C VAL A 66 14.96 26.26 -5.90
N PHE A 67 13.95 26.18 -5.03
CA PHE A 67 13.59 24.98 -4.28
C PHE A 67 12.27 24.47 -4.82
N GLN A 68 12.27 23.24 -5.28
CA GLN A 68 11.09 22.57 -5.84
C GLN A 68 11.18 21.07 -5.61
N THR A 69 10.03 20.39 -5.64
CA THR A 69 9.94 18.93 -5.67
C THR A 69 10.47 18.40 -7.00
N ASP A 70 10.67 17.08 -7.08
CA ASP A 70 11.05 16.39 -8.32
C ASP A 70 9.99 16.57 -9.43
N SER A 71 8.74 16.82 -9.06
CA SER A 71 7.63 17.12 -9.98
C SER A 71 7.53 18.60 -10.37
N GLY A 72 8.50 19.43 -9.99
CA GLY A 72 8.55 20.86 -10.34
C GLY A 72 7.66 21.75 -9.49
N ILE A 73 7.06 21.27 -8.41
CA ILE A 73 6.21 22.07 -7.52
C ILE A 73 7.11 22.96 -6.66
N PRO A 74 6.96 24.30 -6.69
CA PRO A 74 7.75 25.21 -5.87
C PRO A 74 7.56 24.96 -4.38
N VAL A 75 8.66 25.00 -3.63
CA VAL A 75 8.66 24.88 -2.16
C VAL A 75 9.02 26.26 -1.59
N PRO A 76 8.09 26.94 -0.91
CA PRO A 76 8.36 28.23 -0.29
C PRO A 76 9.25 28.10 0.94
N ASP A 77 9.82 29.23 1.43
CA ASP A 77 10.66 29.24 2.62
C ASP A 77 9.89 28.80 3.88
N VAL A 78 8.60 29.14 3.96
CA VAL A 78 7.72 28.76 5.06
C VAL A 78 6.30 28.51 4.55
N LEU A 79 5.62 27.54 5.14
CA LEU A 79 4.17 27.33 5.02
C LEU A 79 3.52 27.67 6.35
N ASP A 80 2.55 28.57 6.31
CA ASP A 80 1.80 29.07 7.44
C ASP A 80 0.28 29.00 7.16
N PRO A 81 -0.59 29.33 8.12
CA PRO A 81 -2.03 29.36 7.90
C PRO A 81 -2.48 30.27 6.76
N ALA A 82 -1.75 31.36 6.45
CA ALA A 82 -2.07 32.25 5.35
C ALA A 82 -1.76 31.62 3.96
N SER A 83 -1.01 30.54 3.91
CA SER A 83 -0.80 29.75 2.69
C SER A 83 -2.06 28.98 2.27
N ARG A 84 -3.01 28.78 3.19
CA ARG A 84 -4.32 28.12 2.97
C ARG A 84 -5.44 28.84 3.70
N PRO A 85 -5.69 30.15 3.41
CA PRO A 85 -6.61 30.99 4.18
C PRO A 85 -8.08 30.58 4.11
N GLN A 86 -8.42 29.70 3.15
CA GLN A 86 -9.79 29.22 2.94
C GLN A 86 -9.98 27.78 3.43
N GLU A 87 -9.05 27.27 4.26
CA GLU A 87 -9.16 25.92 4.81
C GLU A 87 -10.39 25.84 5.72
N ASP A 88 -11.29 24.90 5.40
CA ASP A 88 -12.51 24.63 6.16
C ASP A 88 -12.34 23.34 6.95
N TYR A 89 -12.61 23.40 8.27
CA TYR A 89 -12.43 22.26 9.14
C TYR A 89 -13.24 21.03 8.68
N ARG A 90 -14.49 21.23 8.27
CA ARG A 90 -15.39 20.11 7.91
C ARG A 90 -15.05 19.52 6.54
N ARG A 91 -14.71 20.41 5.58
CA ARG A 91 -14.39 20.01 4.21
C ARG A 91 -12.98 19.45 4.08
N ASP A 92 -11.99 20.13 4.67
CA ASP A 92 -10.57 19.91 4.35
C ASP A 92 -9.83 19.11 5.43
N ILE A 93 -10.33 19.11 6.68
CA ILE A 93 -9.70 18.41 7.80
C ILE A 93 -10.58 17.25 8.28
N GLY A 94 -11.74 17.53 8.81
CA GLY A 94 -12.70 16.53 9.29
C GLY A 94 -12.27 15.76 10.54
N TYR A 95 -13.05 14.73 10.85
CA TYR A 95 -12.80 13.82 11.98
C TYR A 95 -12.14 12.50 11.53
N PRO A 96 -11.40 11.83 12.43
CA PRO A 96 -10.82 10.51 12.12
C PRO A 96 -11.87 9.52 11.61
N GLY A 97 -11.52 8.73 10.61
CA GLY A 97 -12.41 7.75 9.99
C GLY A 97 -13.43 8.33 9.00
N ARG A 98 -13.40 9.65 8.75
CA ARG A 98 -14.26 10.34 7.78
C ARG A 98 -13.43 11.01 6.68
N TYR A 99 -14.02 11.09 5.48
CA TYR A 99 -13.43 11.88 4.40
C TYR A 99 -13.21 13.34 4.87
N PRO A 100 -12.08 13.97 4.54
CA PRO A 100 -11.00 13.58 3.63
C PRO A 100 -9.89 12.69 4.24
N PHE A 101 -10.10 12.08 5.39
CA PHE A 101 -9.17 11.14 6.05
C PHE A 101 -7.81 11.73 6.43
N THR A 102 -7.71 13.03 6.63
CA THR A 102 -6.46 13.70 7.02
C THR A 102 -5.91 13.22 8.35
N ARG A 103 -6.77 12.66 9.21
CA ARG A 103 -6.42 12.04 10.50
C ARG A 103 -6.47 10.52 10.45
N GLY A 104 -6.40 9.94 9.24
CA GLY A 104 -6.41 8.52 9.00
C GLY A 104 -7.80 7.87 8.97
N PRO A 105 -7.87 6.62 8.50
CA PRO A 105 -9.13 5.90 8.28
C PRO A 105 -9.75 5.34 9.57
N GLN A 106 -9.01 5.34 10.69
CA GLN A 106 -9.46 4.74 11.93
C GLN A 106 -10.05 5.80 12.89
N ALA A 107 -11.33 5.66 13.24
CA ALA A 107 -12.01 6.59 14.15
C ALA A 107 -11.33 6.71 15.52
N THR A 108 -10.67 5.66 15.99
CA THR A 108 -9.94 5.64 17.27
C THR A 108 -8.53 6.21 17.17
N MET A 109 -8.03 6.55 15.97
CA MET A 109 -6.64 6.95 15.75
C MET A 109 -5.65 5.94 16.36
N TYR A 110 -5.93 4.65 16.15
CA TYR A 110 -5.16 3.49 16.62
C TYR A 110 -5.12 3.27 18.15
N ARG A 111 -5.96 3.95 18.94
CA ARG A 111 -6.08 3.70 20.38
C ARG A 111 -6.76 2.37 20.72
N GLY A 112 -7.67 1.90 19.86
CA GLY A 112 -8.32 0.59 20.03
C GLY A 112 -7.46 -0.57 19.55
N ARG A 113 -6.75 -0.39 18.44
CA ARG A 113 -5.82 -1.37 17.87
C ARG A 113 -4.73 -0.63 17.12
N LEU A 114 -3.48 -1.02 17.34
CA LEU A 114 -2.35 -0.51 16.57
C LEU A 114 -2.40 -1.00 15.12
N TRP A 115 -1.68 -0.34 14.24
CA TRP A 115 -1.44 -0.81 12.88
C TRP A 115 -0.70 -2.15 12.87
N THR A 116 -0.86 -2.88 11.80
CA THR A 116 -0.12 -4.14 11.62
C THR A 116 1.37 -3.85 11.43
N MET A 117 2.20 -4.43 12.29
CA MET A 117 3.65 -4.38 12.15
C MET A 117 4.10 -5.58 11.31
N ARG A 118 4.81 -5.29 10.21
CA ARG A 118 5.36 -6.29 9.29
C ARG A 118 6.78 -5.94 8.92
N GLN A 119 7.66 -6.92 8.99
CA GLN A 119 8.98 -6.82 8.42
C GLN A 119 9.04 -7.72 7.18
N PHE A 120 9.58 -7.21 6.09
CA PHE A 120 9.85 -7.99 4.88
C PHE A 120 10.94 -9.01 5.18
N ALA A 121 10.66 -10.27 4.99
CA ALA A 121 11.57 -11.36 5.33
C ALA A 121 11.40 -12.55 4.38
N GLY A 122 12.50 -13.17 4.05
CA GLY A 122 12.62 -14.36 3.22
C GLY A 122 14.06 -14.49 2.78
N PHE A 123 14.65 -15.65 3.01
CA PHE A 123 16.01 -15.96 2.63
C PHE A 123 16.25 -17.47 2.77
N GLY A 124 17.02 -18.04 1.87
CA GLY A 124 17.42 -19.44 1.95
C GLY A 124 16.27 -20.41 1.73
N SER A 125 16.19 -21.41 2.59
CA SER A 125 15.16 -22.43 2.54
C SER A 125 13.83 -22.00 3.18
N PRO A 126 12.72 -22.73 2.93
CA PRO A 126 11.47 -22.55 3.66
C PRO A 126 11.62 -22.68 5.18
N GLU A 127 12.49 -23.59 5.65
CA GLU A 127 12.80 -23.79 7.06
C GLU A 127 13.46 -22.57 7.70
N ASP A 128 14.47 -22.00 7.03
CA ASP A 128 15.17 -20.80 7.51
C ASP A 128 14.20 -19.62 7.64
N THR A 129 13.37 -19.45 6.64
CA THR A 129 12.37 -18.37 6.62
C THR A 129 11.26 -18.61 7.64
N ASN A 130 10.80 -19.85 7.83
CA ASN A 130 9.85 -20.20 8.89
C ASN A 130 10.40 -19.85 10.28
N ALA A 131 11.66 -20.23 10.56
CA ALA A 131 12.32 -19.86 11.81
C ALA A 131 12.37 -18.35 12.01
N ARG A 132 12.66 -17.58 10.94
CA ARG A 132 12.64 -16.13 10.96
C ARG A 132 11.24 -15.56 11.21
N PHE A 133 10.22 -16.09 10.58
CA PHE A 133 8.83 -15.68 10.80
C PHE A 133 8.40 -15.90 12.26
N LYS A 134 8.68 -17.07 12.83
CA LYS A 134 8.41 -17.37 14.24
C LYS A 134 9.15 -16.41 15.18
N TYR A 135 10.41 -16.12 14.89
CA TYR A 135 11.19 -15.13 15.63
C TYR A 135 10.53 -13.74 15.61
N LEU A 136 10.14 -13.26 14.42
CA LEU A 136 9.51 -11.95 14.26
C LEU A 136 8.18 -11.86 15.02
N LEU A 137 7.33 -12.88 14.94
CA LEU A 137 6.07 -12.93 15.67
C LEU A 137 6.31 -12.91 17.20
N ALA A 138 7.28 -13.66 17.69
CA ALA A 138 7.65 -13.66 19.10
C ALA A 138 8.19 -12.31 19.59
N HIS A 139 8.70 -11.47 18.69
CA HIS A 139 9.24 -10.13 18.98
C HIS A 139 8.28 -8.98 18.63
N GLY A 140 6.99 -9.26 18.57
CA GLY A 140 5.95 -8.23 18.48
C GLY A 140 5.46 -7.89 17.08
N MET A 141 5.88 -8.61 16.04
CA MET A 141 5.25 -8.51 14.74
C MET A 141 3.82 -9.02 14.79
N THR A 142 2.92 -8.37 14.08
CA THR A 142 1.50 -8.71 14.06
C THR A 142 1.02 -9.17 12.67
N GLY A 143 1.94 -9.27 11.74
CA GLY A 143 1.74 -9.79 10.39
C GLY A 143 3.05 -10.19 9.75
N LEU A 144 2.98 -10.95 8.68
CA LEU A 144 4.13 -11.42 7.91
C LEU A 144 4.19 -10.74 6.55
N SER A 145 5.40 -10.58 6.02
CA SER A 145 5.64 -10.14 4.65
C SER A 145 6.73 -11.01 4.04
N THR A 146 6.42 -11.70 2.96
CA THR A 146 7.27 -12.72 2.36
C THR A 146 8.06 -12.17 1.18
N ALA A 147 9.39 -12.26 1.24
CA ALA A 147 10.28 -12.11 0.10
C ALA A 147 10.48 -13.47 -0.57
N PHE A 148 10.26 -13.55 -1.87
CA PHE A 148 10.52 -14.75 -2.67
C PHE A 148 11.82 -14.56 -3.46
N ASP A 149 12.52 -15.66 -3.72
CA ASP A 149 13.72 -15.63 -4.54
C ASP A 149 13.42 -15.42 -6.04
N MET A 150 14.43 -15.12 -6.82
CA MET A 150 14.25 -14.85 -8.25
C MET A 150 13.63 -16.03 -9.01
N PRO A 151 14.01 -17.31 -8.79
CA PRO A 151 13.32 -18.42 -9.44
C PRO A 151 11.82 -18.44 -9.17
N ALA A 152 11.39 -18.31 -7.91
CA ALA A 152 9.97 -18.31 -7.56
C ALA A 152 9.23 -17.12 -8.21
N LEU A 153 9.85 -15.92 -8.28
CA LEU A 153 9.28 -14.75 -8.94
C LEU A 153 9.12 -14.96 -10.45
N MET A 154 10.10 -15.62 -11.08
CA MET A 154 10.11 -15.91 -12.52
C MET A 154 9.39 -17.20 -12.90
N GLY A 155 8.82 -17.93 -11.93
CA GLY A 155 8.08 -19.18 -12.15
C GLY A 155 8.95 -20.36 -12.56
N TYR A 156 10.19 -20.37 -12.10
CA TYR A 156 11.11 -21.52 -12.25
C TYR A 156 11.19 -22.33 -10.97
N ASP A 157 11.29 -23.63 -11.10
CA ASP A 157 11.65 -24.51 -9.98
C ASP A 157 13.12 -24.33 -9.61
N ALA A 158 13.48 -24.66 -8.37
CA ALA A 158 14.83 -24.46 -7.85
C ALA A 158 15.91 -25.28 -8.60
N ASP A 159 15.54 -26.41 -9.23
CA ASP A 159 16.43 -27.26 -10.01
C ASP A 159 16.53 -26.87 -11.49
N HIS A 160 15.77 -25.86 -11.93
CA HIS A 160 15.85 -25.38 -13.30
C HIS A 160 17.24 -24.78 -13.60
N PRO A 161 17.83 -25.02 -14.78
CA PRO A 161 19.18 -24.52 -15.12
C PRO A 161 19.38 -23.01 -14.93
N LEU A 162 18.36 -22.19 -15.20
CA LEU A 162 18.40 -20.73 -15.00
C LEU A 162 18.32 -20.31 -13.54
N SER A 163 17.92 -21.20 -12.62
CA SER A 163 17.85 -20.92 -11.19
C SER A 163 19.21 -21.00 -10.49
N ARG A 164 20.23 -21.52 -11.19
CA ARG A 164 21.56 -21.76 -10.61
C ARG A 164 22.20 -20.45 -10.13
N GLY A 165 22.48 -20.38 -8.83
CA GLY A 165 23.11 -19.22 -8.19
C GLY A 165 22.12 -18.17 -7.66
N GLU A 166 20.81 -18.35 -7.91
CA GLU A 166 19.77 -17.42 -7.45
C GLU A 166 18.82 -18.03 -6.41
N VAL A 167 18.86 -19.35 -6.22
CA VAL A 167 18.00 -20.08 -5.27
C VAL A 167 18.24 -19.59 -3.83
N GLY A 168 17.19 -19.07 -3.19
CA GLY A 168 17.22 -18.63 -1.80
C GLY A 168 18.02 -17.35 -1.52
N LYS A 169 18.48 -16.62 -2.54
CA LYS A 169 19.43 -15.52 -2.40
C LYS A 169 18.76 -14.19 -2.02
N GLU A 170 17.70 -13.81 -2.68
CA GLU A 170 16.99 -12.53 -2.47
C GLU A 170 15.67 -12.70 -1.70
N GLY A 171 15.27 -13.93 -1.52
CA GLY A 171 14.05 -14.34 -0.84
C GLY A 171 14.05 -15.83 -0.56
N VAL A 172 12.94 -16.34 -0.07
CA VAL A 172 12.76 -17.77 0.19
C VAL A 172 12.56 -18.55 -1.11
N ALA A 173 13.27 -19.66 -1.26
CA ALA A 173 13.09 -20.58 -2.36
C ALA A 173 11.80 -21.40 -2.16
N VAL A 174 10.86 -21.29 -3.11
CA VAL A 174 9.60 -22.00 -3.09
C VAL A 174 9.30 -22.52 -4.48
N SER A 175 9.20 -23.84 -4.63
CA SER A 175 8.85 -24.50 -5.90
C SER A 175 7.56 -25.31 -5.80
N THR A 176 7.22 -25.78 -4.60
CA THR A 176 6.14 -26.74 -4.39
C THR A 176 5.21 -26.35 -3.24
N LEU A 177 4.03 -26.98 -3.20
CA LEU A 177 3.12 -26.87 -2.04
C LEU A 177 3.81 -27.32 -0.74
N LYS A 178 4.74 -28.28 -0.81
CA LYS A 178 5.48 -28.74 0.37
C LYS A 178 6.34 -27.63 0.97
N ASP A 179 6.94 -26.80 0.14
CA ASP A 179 7.73 -25.66 0.60
C ASP A 179 6.84 -24.62 1.32
N PHE A 180 5.62 -24.39 0.82
CA PHE A 180 4.63 -23.54 1.51
C PHE A 180 4.17 -24.14 2.83
N GLU A 181 3.98 -25.46 2.91
CA GLU A 181 3.66 -26.13 4.17
C GLU A 181 4.75 -25.91 5.21
N ILE A 182 6.01 -26.06 4.82
CA ILE A 182 7.17 -25.84 5.70
C ILE A 182 7.26 -24.35 6.07
N LEU A 183 7.14 -23.46 5.10
CA LEU A 183 7.23 -22.02 5.29
C LEU A 183 6.25 -21.51 6.36
N PHE A 184 5.04 -22.04 6.40
CA PHE A 184 3.98 -21.65 7.33
C PHE A 184 3.72 -22.67 8.44
N ASP A 185 4.59 -23.65 8.62
CA ASP A 185 4.46 -24.64 9.69
C ASP A 185 4.43 -23.97 11.07
N GLY A 186 3.41 -24.30 11.88
CA GLY A 186 3.25 -23.77 13.23
C GLY A 186 2.89 -22.28 13.30
N ILE A 187 2.55 -21.63 12.18
CA ILE A 187 2.09 -20.25 12.11
C ILE A 187 0.56 -20.23 11.96
N PRO A 188 -0.20 -19.61 12.90
CA PRO A 188 -1.66 -19.62 12.88
C PRO A 188 -2.21 -18.68 11.80
N LEU A 189 -2.41 -19.15 10.58
CA LEU A 189 -2.84 -18.34 9.42
C LEU A 189 -4.23 -17.70 9.60
N GLY A 190 -5.05 -18.20 10.52
CA GLY A 190 -6.33 -17.58 10.87
C GLY A 190 -6.21 -16.31 11.71
N ASP A 191 -5.08 -16.09 12.36
CA ASP A 191 -4.85 -14.98 13.31
C ASP A 191 -3.79 -13.99 12.80
N VAL A 192 -2.86 -14.45 11.96
CA VAL A 192 -1.79 -13.64 11.36
C VAL A 192 -2.15 -13.30 9.92
N THR A 193 -1.98 -12.05 9.52
CA THR A 193 -2.12 -11.65 8.12
C THR A 193 -0.79 -11.72 7.41
N THR A 194 -0.79 -12.22 6.16
CA THR A 194 0.42 -12.41 5.36
C THR A 194 0.40 -11.52 4.12
N SER A 195 1.50 -10.81 3.86
CA SER A 195 1.72 -10.11 2.60
C SER A 195 2.71 -10.90 1.75
N MET A 196 2.44 -11.02 0.46
CA MET A 196 3.29 -11.71 -0.50
C MET A 196 3.65 -10.77 -1.66
N THR A 197 4.94 -10.46 -1.79
CA THR A 197 5.45 -9.58 -2.85
C THR A 197 5.83 -10.46 -4.04
N ILE A 198 4.84 -10.88 -4.80
CA ILE A 198 4.97 -11.77 -5.95
C ILE A 198 3.95 -11.38 -7.01
N ASN A 199 4.31 -11.45 -8.28
CA ASN A 199 3.50 -10.94 -9.39
C ASN A 199 3.17 -12.02 -10.42
N ALA A 200 4.10 -12.42 -11.25
CA ALA A 200 3.85 -13.33 -12.34
C ALA A 200 3.35 -14.72 -11.89
N SER A 201 3.91 -15.25 -10.81
CA SER A 201 3.52 -16.52 -10.19
C SER A 201 2.50 -16.36 -9.04
N ALA A 202 1.93 -15.17 -8.86
CA ALA A 202 1.02 -14.85 -7.75
C ALA A 202 -0.17 -15.79 -7.63
N VAL A 203 -0.77 -16.19 -8.74
CA VAL A 203 -1.93 -17.10 -8.74
C VAL A 203 -1.57 -18.47 -8.13
N VAL A 204 -0.37 -18.97 -8.41
CA VAL A 204 0.13 -20.23 -7.88
C VAL A 204 0.43 -20.09 -6.39
N ALA A 205 1.12 -19.02 -6.00
CA ALA A 205 1.42 -18.73 -4.60
C ALA A 205 0.16 -18.58 -3.75
N LEU A 206 -0.88 -17.90 -4.27
CA LEU A 206 -2.16 -17.78 -3.59
C LEU A 206 -2.85 -19.15 -3.43
N ALA A 207 -2.85 -19.96 -4.47
CA ALA A 207 -3.42 -21.32 -4.42
C ALA A 207 -2.74 -22.19 -3.38
N MET A 208 -1.39 -22.16 -3.32
CA MET A 208 -0.62 -22.87 -2.30
C MET A 208 -0.93 -22.36 -0.89
N TYR A 209 -1.03 -21.04 -0.71
CA TYR A 209 -1.39 -20.44 0.59
C TYR A 209 -2.77 -20.88 1.06
N VAL A 210 -3.74 -20.90 0.17
CA VAL A 210 -5.11 -21.40 0.47
C VAL A 210 -5.06 -22.87 0.87
N ALA A 211 -4.35 -23.69 0.12
CA ALA A 211 -4.21 -25.13 0.43
C ALA A 211 -3.55 -25.37 1.80
N VAL A 212 -2.55 -24.57 2.17
CA VAL A 212 -1.93 -24.66 3.52
C VAL A 212 -2.93 -24.22 4.59
N GLY A 213 -3.68 -23.14 4.36
CA GLY A 213 -4.73 -22.71 5.28
C GLY A 213 -5.79 -23.76 5.50
N GLU A 214 -6.25 -24.43 4.45
CA GLU A 214 -7.20 -25.56 4.53
C GLU A 214 -6.63 -26.74 5.31
N LYS A 215 -5.36 -27.11 5.09
CA LYS A 215 -4.67 -28.15 5.86
C LYS A 215 -4.52 -27.81 7.36
N GLN A 216 -4.41 -26.52 7.69
CA GLN A 216 -4.43 -26.05 9.07
C GLN A 216 -5.85 -25.95 9.66
N GLY A 217 -6.89 -26.31 8.90
CA GLY A 217 -8.30 -26.19 9.32
C GLY A 217 -8.81 -24.75 9.39
N VAL A 218 -8.15 -23.79 8.74
CA VAL A 218 -8.54 -22.39 8.69
C VAL A 218 -9.52 -22.17 7.54
N PRO A 219 -10.77 -21.74 7.80
CA PRO A 219 -11.72 -21.41 6.74
C PRO A 219 -11.15 -20.29 5.84
N ARG A 220 -11.35 -20.40 4.52
CA ARG A 220 -10.90 -19.40 3.53
C ARG A 220 -11.30 -17.96 3.90
N ALA A 221 -12.52 -17.78 4.40
CA ALA A 221 -13.03 -16.48 4.84
C ALA A 221 -12.26 -15.87 6.03
N ARG A 222 -11.47 -16.67 6.76
CA ARG A 222 -10.61 -16.19 7.84
C ARG A 222 -9.18 -15.89 7.39
N LEU A 223 -8.74 -16.39 6.24
CA LEU A 223 -7.43 -16.07 5.69
C LEU A 223 -7.37 -14.60 5.33
N GLY A 224 -6.44 -13.88 5.91
CA GLY A 224 -6.27 -12.44 5.71
C GLY A 224 -4.86 -12.11 5.22
N GLY A 225 -4.77 -11.17 4.31
CA GLY A 225 -3.47 -10.77 3.79
C GLY A 225 -3.57 -9.95 2.51
N THR A 226 -2.45 -9.91 1.80
CA THR A 226 -2.31 -9.20 0.53
C THR A 226 -1.37 -9.96 -0.38
N ILE A 227 -1.69 -10.05 -1.65
CA ILE A 227 -0.73 -10.46 -2.69
C ILE A 227 -0.56 -9.32 -3.67
N GLN A 228 0.66 -9.11 -4.17
CA GLN A 228 0.91 -7.95 -5.04
C GLN A 228 0.21 -8.11 -6.39
N ALA A 229 0.51 -9.14 -7.15
CA ALA A 229 -0.13 -9.45 -8.43
C ALA A 229 -0.24 -8.23 -9.39
N ASP A 230 0.69 -7.28 -9.28
CA ASP A 230 0.77 -6.10 -10.15
C ASP A 230 1.49 -6.45 -11.44
N MET A 231 0.75 -7.05 -12.38
CA MET A 231 1.33 -7.54 -13.63
C MET A 231 1.76 -6.44 -14.57
N LEU A 232 1.08 -5.30 -14.59
CA LEU A 232 1.38 -4.24 -15.56
C LEU A 232 2.75 -3.61 -15.30
N LYS A 233 3.16 -3.45 -14.06
CA LYS A 233 4.50 -2.92 -13.74
C LYS A 233 5.63 -3.85 -14.20
N GLU A 234 5.37 -5.14 -14.32
CA GLU A 234 6.38 -6.09 -14.77
C GLU A 234 6.80 -5.83 -16.21
N TYR A 235 5.87 -5.44 -17.09
CA TYR A 235 6.19 -5.07 -18.48
C TYR A 235 6.82 -3.68 -18.58
N ILE A 236 6.51 -2.80 -17.65
CA ILE A 236 6.96 -1.40 -17.68
C ILE A 236 8.34 -1.24 -17.04
N ALA A 237 8.51 -1.78 -15.81
CA ALA A 237 9.64 -1.42 -14.94
C ALA A 237 10.44 -2.62 -14.42
N GLN A 238 9.82 -3.61 -13.76
CA GLN A 238 10.54 -4.66 -13.01
C GLN A 238 11.03 -5.82 -13.88
N LYS A 239 10.31 -6.16 -14.95
CA LYS A 239 10.68 -7.17 -15.96
C LYS A 239 10.55 -8.66 -15.54
N GLU A 240 9.88 -8.95 -14.46
CA GLU A 240 9.63 -10.30 -13.95
C GLU A 240 8.28 -10.86 -14.46
N TRP A 241 8.11 -10.98 -15.77
CA TRP A 241 6.88 -11.49 -16.38
C TRP A 241 7.08 -12.90 -16.96
N ILE A 242 6.03 -13.73 -16.88
CA ILE A 242 6.04 -15.14 -17.33
C ILE A 242 5.17 -15.32 -18.57
N VAL A 243 4.02 -14.65 -18.60
CA VAL A 243 3.04 -14.77 -19.69
C VAL A 243 2.78 -13.42 -20.33
N PRO A 244 2.26 -13.34 -21.59
CA PRO A 244 1.92 -12.07 -22.24
C PRO A 244 0.90 -11.24 -21.44
N PRO A 245 0.78 -9.91 -21.67
CA PRO A 245 -0.03 -9.02 -20.83
C PRO A 245 -1.51 -9.43 -20.70
N ARG A 246 -2.13 -9.88 -21.78
CA ARG A 246 -3.57 -10.23 -21.78
C ARG A 246 -3.90 -11.42 -20.88
N PRO A 247 -3.21 -12.59 -20.98
CA PRO A 247 -3.39 -13.68 -20.03
C PRO A 247 -3.02 -13.26 -18.60
N ALA A 248 -1.97 -12.45 -18.40
CA ALA A 248 -1.58 -12.00 -17.07
C ALA A 248 -2.69 -11.21 -16.38
N VAL A 249 -3.29 -10.25 -17.07
CA VAL A 249 -4.44 -9.48 -16.53
C VAL A 249 -5.64 -10.40 -16.27
N LYS A 250 -5.89 -11.40 -17.14
CA LYS A 250 -6.96 -12.39 -16.91
C LYS A 250 -6.75 -13.16 -15.60
N MET A 251 -5.52 -13.60 -15.33
CA MET A 251 -5.18 -14.30 -14.06
C MET A 251 -5.47 -13.40 -12.84
N VAL A 252 -5.13 -12.11 -12.92
CA VAL A 252 -5.43 -11.14 -11.86
C VAL A 252 -6.93 -10.99 -11.65
N VAL A 253 -7.72 -10.89 -12.73
CA VAL A 253 -9.18 -10.81 -12.64
C VAL A 253 -9.78 -12.05 -11.97
N ASP A 254 -9.28 -13.25 -12.31
CA ASP A 254 -9.73 -14.50 -11.70
C ASP A 254 -9.40 -14.56 -10.20
N MET A 255 -8.22 -14.07 -9.82
CA MET A 255 -7.84 -13.94 -8.40
C MET A 255 -8.74 -12.95 -7.65
N ILE A 256 -9.07 -11.81 -8.25
CA ILE A 256 -10.01 -10.82 -7.68
C ILE A 256 -11.37 -11.47 -7.47
N GLU A 257 -11.89 -12.16 -8.48
CA GLU A 257 -13.19 -12.83 -8.42
C GLU A 257 -13.22 -13.92 -7.32
N PHE A 258 -12.17 -14.75 -7.27
CA PHE A 258 -12.03 -15.77 -6.23
C PHE A 258 -11.98 -15.16 -4.83
N CYS A 259 -11.13 -14.17 -4.62
CA CYS A 259 -11.00 -13.53 -3.31
C CYS A 259 -12.29 -12.81 -2.87
N ALA A 260 -12.99 -12.16 -3.80
CA ALA A 260 -14.26 -11.49 -3.49
C ALA A 260 -15.33 -12.47 -3.01
N LYS A 261 -15.32 -13.71 -3.51
CA LYS A 261 -16.29 -14.76 -3.16
C LYS A 261 -15.90 -15.56 -1.91
N GLU A 262 -14.61 -15.94 -1.82
CA GLU A 262 -14.14 -16.95 -0.87
C GLU A 262 -13.28 -16.37 0.26
N MET A 263 -12.59 -15.25 0.02
CA MET A 263 -11.60 -14.69 0.94
C MET A 263 -11.82 -13.18 1.20
N PRO A 264 -12.92 -12.77 1.85
CA PRO A 264 -13.29 -11.36 1.99
C PRO A 264 -12.30 -10.51 2.81
N ARG A 265 -11.34 -11.14 3.49
CA ARG A 265 -10.27 -10.48 4.25
C ARG A 265 -8.95 -10.39 3.48
N TRP A 266 -8.93 -10.81 2.22
CA TRP A 266 -7.75 -10.82 1.38
C TRP A 266 -7.77 -9.68 0.37
N ASN A 267 -6.65 -8.95 0.25
CA ASN A 267 -6.44 -7.96 -0.78
C ASN A 267 -5.76 -8.64 -1.98
N PRO A 268 -6.49 -8.91 -3.07
CA PRO A 268 -5.98 -9.72 -4.19
C PRO A 268 -4.98 -8.98 -5.09
N VAL A 269 -4.88 -7.66 -4.95
CA VAL A 269 -3.96 -6.83 -5.73
C VAL A 269 -3.38 -5.72 -4.86
N SER A 270 -2.09 -5.43 -5.04
CA SER A 270 -1.39 -4.29 -4.44
C SER A 270 -0.53 -3.63 -5.51
N ILE A 271 -0.92 -2.45 -5.96
CA ILE A 271 -0.18 -1.70 -6.98
C ILE A 271 1.01 -0.99 -6.32
N SER A 272 2.21 -1.24 -6.85
CA SER A 272 3.45 -0.67 -6.33
C SER A 272 4.01 0.42 -7.24
N GLY A 273 4.07 1.64 -6.75
CA GLY A 273 4.76 2.75 -7.41
C GLY A 273 6.29 2.71 -7.28
N TYR A 274 6.83 1.88 -6.38
CA TYR A 274 8.26 1.83 -6.08
C TYR A 274 9.10 1.57 -7.34
N HIS A 275 8.81 0.50 -8.07
CA HIS A 275 9.58 0.09 -9.25
C HIS A 275 9.52 1.12 -10.38
N ILE A 276 8.37 1.77 -10.56
CA ILE A 276 8.16 2.84 -11.54
C ILE A 276 8.99 4.07 -11.15
N ARG A 277 9.03 4.42 -9.85
CA ARG A 277 9.85 5.52 -9.33
C ARG A 277 11.36 5.23 -9.49
N GLU A 278 11.80 4.03 -9.17
CA GLU A 278 13.21 3.61 -9.35
C GLU A 278 13.61 3.57 -10.82
N ALA A 279 12.68 3.30 -11.73
CA ALA A 279 12.88 3.40 -13.17
C ALA A 279 12.93 4.86 -13.69
N GLY A 280 12.78 5.87 -12.82
CA GLY A 280 12.97 7.28 -13.14
C GLY A 280 11.70 8.12 -13.24
N ALA A 281 10.51 7.58 -12.95
CA ALA A 281 9.28 8.36 -12.96
C ALA A 281 9.22 9.34 -11.78
N THR A 282 8.49 10.43 -11.97
CA THR A 282 8.13 11.40 -10.91
C THR A 282 6.71 11.13 -10.38
N ALA A 283 6.34 11.84 -9.31
CA ALA A 283 5.00 11.76 -8.77
C ALA A 283 3.95 12.39 -9.70
#